data_16359aa7a254350976725b1260aa5b94
#
_entry.id   16359aa7a254350976725b1260aa5b94
#
_cell.length_a   1.000
_cell.length_b   1.000
_cell.length_c   1.000
_cell.angle_alpha   90.00
_cell.angle_beta   90.00
_cell.angle_gamma   90.00
#
_symmetry.space_group_name_H-M   'P 1'
#
loop_
_entity.id
_entity.type
_entity.pdbx_description
1 polymer ?
#
loop_
_entity_poly.entity_id
_entity_poly.type
_entity_poly.pdbx_seq_one_letter_code
_entity_poly.pdbx_strand_id
1 'polypeptide(L)'
;MIPLIPLAAVAAGAITTTYTVAIAREAKRPRRATYAWALAHHSAASPAEVPGVRTWHEGSTVLHTMGHTPAAHHTPAAHSTSPAHATPPSARSIVLPWWLVEGQGAGAMLLIHGWGRSRWDSLRRLPWLLEHAASIVVPDLRGHGEAPGTTSIGHSDHLDLDQVIQRADNASASGATNGGLTIVGHSMGAMVAARLAALLAARGTPARRLVLMAPYDSLIVPMANRLRVRGLPTGPFAASAAWWLARDEEPVHRTLARVQCPVLALGGGLDAVTTPDDVRRAAAPHETLIEPGIDHANVGVEGTASREALHAFLSRT
;
A
#
# COMPACT_ATOMS: atom_id res chain seq x y z
N MET A 1 -0.94 26.11 49.03
CA MET A 1 -0.14 25.88 47.82
C MET A 1 -0.76 24.72 47.08
N ILE A 2 -1.44 24.95 45.94
CA ILE A 2 -1.91 23.89 45.07
C ILE A 2 -0.65 23.31 44.39
N PRO A 3 -0.44 22.01 44.43
CA PRO A 3 0.77 21.43 43.83
C PRO A 3 0.78 21.69 42.33
N LEU A 4 1.75 22.48 41.84
CA LEU A 4 1.93 22.79 40.39
C LEU A 4 2.24 21.57 39.55
N ILE A 5 2.78 20.49 40.15
CA ILE A 5 3.13 19.24 39.50
C ILE A 5 1.94 18.54 38.82
N PRO A 6 0.73 18.41 39.43
CA PRO A 6 -0.41 17.78 38.78
C PRO A 6 -0.91 18.55 37.57
N LEU A 7 -0.89 19.86 37.57
CA LEU A 7 -1.34 20.71 36.46
C LEU A 7 -0.42 20.58 35.24
N ALA A 8 0.89 20.58 35.48
CA ALA A 8 1.89 20.39 34.43
C ALA A 8 1.78 18.99 33.80
N ALA A 9 1.55 17.94 34.59
CA ALA A 9 1.37 16.59 34.11
C ALA A 9 0.09 16.45 33.25
N VAL A 10 -1.03 17.06 33.65
CA VAL A 10 -2.28 17.10 32.92
C VAL A 10 -2.10 17.83 31.57
N ALA A 11 -1.42 18.98 31.58
CA ALA A 11 -1.14 19.78 30.40
C ALA A 11 -0.24 18.98 29.40
N ALA A 12 0.81 18.36 29.90
CA ALA A 12 1.68 17.50 29.07
C ALA A 12 0.93 16.31 28.49
N GLY A 13 0.06 15.66 29.24
CA GLY A 13 -0.81 14.58 28.78
C GLY A 13 -1.76 15.04 27.68
N ALA A 14 -2.41 16.21 27.85
CA ALA A 14 -3.31 16.78 26.85
C ALA A 14 -2.58 17.12 25.55
N ILE A 15 -1.40 17.74 25.62
CA ILE A 15 -0.55 18.06 24.45
C ILE A 15 -0.15 16.77 23.73
N THR A 16 0.32 15.76 24.44
CA THR A 16 0.72 14.47 23.89
C THR A 16 -0.44 13.80 23.16
N THR A 17 -1.62 13.75 23.80
CA THR A 17 -2.82 13.15 23.18
C THR A 17 -3.24 13.91 21.94
N THR A 18 -3.30 15.24 21.99
CA THR A 18 -3.69 16.06 20.84
C THR A 18 -2.75 15.88 19.67
N TYR A 19 -1.43 15.86 19.92
CA TYR A 19 -0.43 15.67 18.88
C TYR A 19 -0.49 14.27 18.28
N THR A 20 -0.63 13.23 19.10
CA THR A 20 -0.81 11.83 18.65
C THR A 20 -2.06 11.69 17.76
N VAL A 21 -3.18 12.28 18.18
CA VAL A 21 -4.43 12.27 17.39
C VAL A 21 -4.26 13.02 16.06
N ALA A 22 -3.55 14.15 16.06
CA ALA A 22 -3.29 14.91 14.84
C ALA A 22 -2.47 14.08 13.83
N ILE A 23 -1.38 13.43 14.27
CA ILE A 23 -0.56 12.53 13.46
C ILE A 23 -1.41 11.38 12.89
N ALA A 24 -2.21 10.74 13.73
CA ALA A 24 -3.04 9.61 13.30
C ALA A 24 -4.12 10.03 12.31
N ARG A 25 -4.72 11.20 12.48
CA ARG A 25 -5.70 11.76 11.52
C ARG A 25 -5.05 12.08 10.17
N GLU A 26 -3.86 12.69 10.17
CA GLU A 26 -3.09 12.95 8.95
C GLU A 26 -2.75 11.63 8.23
N ALA A 27 -2.31 10.61 8.98
CA ALA A 27 -1.99 9.31 8.43
C ALA A 27 -3.19 8.64 7.75
N LYS A 28 -4.40 8.75 8.33
CA LYS A 28 -5.65 8.20 7.76
C LYS A 28 -6.25 9.01 6.62
N ARG A 29 -5.83 10.24 6.42
CA ARG A 29 -6.35 11.16 5.38
C ARG A 29 -5.18 11.86 4.68
N PRO A 30 -4.37 11.12 3.91
CA PRO A 30 -3.28 11.72 3.17
C PRO A 30 -3.78 12.74 2.16
N ARG A 31 -2.92 13.69 1.79
CA ARG A 31 -3.19 14.56 0.64
C ARG A 31 -3.33 13.67 -0.60
N ARG A 32 -4.37 13.89 -1.39
CA ARG A 32 -4.66 13.05 -2.55
C ARG A 32 -3.87 13.54 -3.76
N ALA A 33 -3.05 12.67 -4.33
CA ALA A 33 -2.44 12.88 -5.62
C ALA A 33 -3.49 12.53 -6.70
N THR A 34 -4.23 13.52 -7.19
CA THR A 34 -5.28 13.39 -8.21
C THR A 34 -4.75 13.78 -9.59
N TYR A 35 -5.60 13.76 -10.61
CA TYR A 35 -5.29 14.29 -11.94
C TYR A 35 -4.75 15.73 -11.88
N ALA A 36 -5.38 16.62 -11.10
CA ALA A 36 -4.90 17.98 -10.91
C ALA A 36 -3.50 18.04 -10.26
N TRP A 37 -3.20 17.11 -9.36
CA TRP A 37 -1.86 16.96 -8.79
C TRP A 37 -0.84 16.57 -9.88
N ALA A 38 -1.17 15.61 -10.74
CA ALA A 38 -0.28 15.16 -11.81
C ALA A 38 0.08 16.32 -12.76
N LEU A 39 -0.92 17.10 -13.18
CA LEU A 39 -0.70 18.30 -14.01
C LEU A 39 0.20 19.33 -13.32
N ALA A 40 -0.05 19.63 -12.05
CA ALA A 40 0.73 20.60 -11.28
C ALA A 40 2.20 20.18 -11.05
N HIS A 41 2.50 18.90 -11.14
CA HIS A 41 3.84 18.34 -10.93
C HIS A 41 4.51 17.86 -12.22
N HIS A 42 3.97 18.22 -13.39
CA HIS A 42 4.45 17.79 -14.70
C HIS A 42 4.64 16.27 -14.81
N SER A 43 3.79 15.52 -14.11
CA SER A 43 3.73 14.07 -14.18
C SER A 43 2.77 13.64 -15.27
N ALA A 44 2.94 12.43 -15.82
CA ALA A 44 1.99 11.90 -16.78
C ALA A 44 0.56 11.94 -16.21
N ALA A 45 -0.36 12.52 -16.95
CA ALA A 45 -1.75 12.69 -16.56
C ALA A 45 -2.61 11.48 -16.95
N SER A 46 -2.08 10.61 -17.83
CA SER A 46 -2.71 9.36 -18.22
C SER A 46 -1.64 8.34 -18.64
N PRO A 47 -1.97 7.03 -18.70
CA PRO A 47 -1.04 6.02 -19.23
C PRO A 47 -0.61 6.30 -20.68
N ALA A 48 -1.43 6.98 -21.49
CA ALA A 48 -1.09 7.33 -22.88
C ALA A 48 0.14 8.25 -23.00
N GLU A 49 0.48 9.00 -21.94
CA GLU A 49 1.64 9.89 -21.92
C GLU A 49 2.94 9.17 -21.51
N VAL A 50 2.84 7.89 -21.12
CA VAL A 50 4.01 7.10 -20.71
C VAL A 50 4.67 6.47 -21.93
N PRO A 51 5.96 6.68 -22.15
CA PRO A 51 6.68 6.06 -23.26
C PRO A 51 6.54 4.53 -23.25
N GLY A 52 6.18 3.95 -24.39
CA GLY A 52 6.02 2.50 -24.56
C GLY A 52 4.61 1.98 -24.29
N VAL A 53 3.71 2.74 -23.70
CA VAL A 53 2.30 2.38 -23.57
C VAL A 53 1.59 2.59 -24.92
N ARG A 54 0.96 1.52 -25.41
CA ARG A 54 0.20 1.54 -26.69
C ARG A 54 -1.30 1.51 -26.44
N THR A 55 -1.73 0.70 -25.49
CA THR A 55 -3.14 0.46 -25.17
C THR A 55 -3.33 0.48 -23.67
N TRP A 56 -4.43 1.06 -23.22
CA TRP A 56 -4.84 1.03 -21.82
C TRP A 56 -6.37 1.20 -21.71
N HIS A 57 -6.92 0.73 -20.60
CA HIS A 57 -8.33 0.83 -20.27
C HIS A 57 -8.51 1.35 -18.86
N GLU A 58 -9.56 2.13 -18.65
CA GLU A 58 -9.98 2.54 -17.32
C GLU A 58 -11.08 1.63 -16.80
N GLY A 59 -10.97 1.22 -15.55
CA GLY A 59 -11.97 0.40 -14.89
C GLY A 59 -12.18 0.82 -13.44
N SER A 60 -13.14 0.18 -12.82
CA SER A 60 -13.42 0.38 -11.40
C SER A 60 -13.93 -0.89 -10.74
N THR A 61 -13.64 -1.03 -9.45
CA THR A 61 -14.15 -2.10 -8.59
C THR A 61 -15.02 -1.49 -7.50
N VAL A 62 -16.27 -1.95 -7.43
CA VAL A 62 -17.18 -1.57 -6.35
C VAL A 62 -16.98 -2.52 -5.18
N LEU A 63 -16.46 -2.00 -4.08
CA LEU A 63 -16.31 -2.75 -2.84
C LEU A 63 -17.58 -2.58 -2.00
N HIS A 64 -18.15 -3.71 -1.59
CA HIS A 64 -19.19 -3.70 -0.60
C HIS A 64 -18.57 -3.79 0.80
N THR A 65 -18.70 -2.73 1.60
CA THR A 65 -18.30 -2.80 3.01
C THR A 65 -19.27 -3.73 3.73
N MET A 66 -18.89 -4.98 3.90
CA MET A 66 -19.53 -5.84 4.90
C MET A 66 -19.33 -5.14 6.24
N GLY A 67 -20.43 -4.78 6.91
CA GLY A 67 -20.36 -4.22 8.24
C GLY A 67 -19.51 -5.15 9.11
N HIS A 68 -18.42 -4.66 9.68
CA HIS A 68 -17.73 -5.37 10.74
C HIS A 68 -18.69 -5.44 11.92
N THR A 69 -19.43 -6.54 12.01
CA THR A 69 -20.04 -6.95 13.26
C THR A 69 -18.89 -7.48 14.12
N PRO A 70 -18.56 -6.85 15.27
CA PRO A 70 -17.61 -7.46 16.19
C PRO A 70 -18.13 -8.86 16.51
N ALA A 71 -17.23 -9.85 16.51
CA ALA A 71 -17.59 -11.22 16.86
C ALA A 71 -18.35 -11.21 18.19
N ALA A 72 -19.64 -11.49 18.13
CA ALA A 72 -20.47 -11.63 19.31
C ALA A 72 -20.01 -12.89 20.04
N HIS A 73 -19.51 -12.73 21.24
CA HIS A 73 -19.35 -13.82 22.18
C HIS A 73 -20.71 -14.52 22.34
N HIS A 74 -20.76 -15.79 21.99
CA HIS A 74 -21.94 -16.62 22.16
C HIS A 74 -22.36 -16.65 23.64
N THR A 75 -23.49 -16.01 23.93
CA THR A 75 -24.31 -16.28 25.11
C THR A 75 -25.60 -16.92 24.61
N PRO A 76 -26.09 -18.03 25.19
CA PRO A 76 -27.24 -18.76 24.67
C PRO A 76 -28.54 -17.98 24.82
N ALA A 77 -29.44 -18.22 23.86
CA ALA A 77 -30.67 -17.52 23.58
C ALA A 77 -31.70 -17.57 24.72
N ALA A 78 -32.37 -16.43 24.94
CA ALA A 78 -33.74 -16.40 25.47
C ALA A 78 -34.67 -15.87 24.35
N HIS A 79 -35.73 -16.57 24.07
CA HIS A 79 -36.75 -16.27 23.09
C HIS A 79 -37.47 -14.95 23.42
N SER A 80 -37.55 -14.05 22.45
CA SER A 80 -38.58 -13.01 22.43
C SER A 80 -38.92 -12.63 20.99
N THR A 81 -40.16 -12.82 20.67
CA THR A 81 -40.83 -12.50 19.40
C THR A 81 -41.16 -11.03 19.32
N SER A 82 -40.69 -10.32 18.31
CA SER A 82 -41.44 -9.25 17.62
C SER A 82 -40.72 -8.75 16.36
N PRO A 83 -41.39 -8.55 15.23
CA PRO A 83 -40.77 -8.15 13.98
C PRO A 83 -40.74 -6.62 13.89
N ALA A 84 -39.61 -6.01 14.18
CA ALA A 84 -39.35 -4.63 13.76
C ALA A 84 -38.56 -4.69 12.46
N HIS A 85 -39.13 -4.22 11.37
CA HIS A 85 -38.48 -3.96 10.11
C HIS A 85 -37.39 -2.85 10.31
N ALA A 86 -36.24 -3.25 10.78
CA ALA A 86 -35.06 -2.44 10.68
C ALA A 86 -34.48 -2.62 9.27
N THR A 87 -34.69 -1.65 8.40
CA THR A 87 -33.98 -1.55 7.13
C THR A 87 -32.48 -1.59 7.44
N PRO A 88 -31.71 -2.55 6.90
CA PRO A 88 -30.28 -2.60 7.18
C PRO A 88 -29.66 -1.29 6.68
N PRO A 89 -28.70 -0.67 7.42
CA PRO A 89 -28.01 0.52 6.97
C PRO A 89 -27.42 0.22 5.59
N SER A 90 -27.75 1.06 4.60
CA SER A 90 -27.31 0.91 3.22
C SER A 90 -25.80 0.70 3.20
N ALA A 91 -25.33 -0.47 2.76
CA ALA A 91 -23.92 -0.78 2.61
C ALA A 91 -23.30 0.33 1.73
N ARG A 92 -22.43 1.16 2.32
CA ARG A 92 -21.75 2.22 1.57
C ARG A 92 -20.77 1.54 0.64
N SER A 93 -21.09 1.52 -0.65
CA SER A 93 -20.17 1.04 -1.67
C SER A 93 -19.01 2.02 -1.82
N ILE A 94 -17.79 1.49 -1.89
CA ILE A 94 -16.57 2.25 -2.19
C ILE A 94 -16.13 1.84 -3.58
N VAL A 95 -15.89 2.82 -4.45
CA VAL A 95 -15.41 2.58 -5.81
C VAL A 95 -13.90 2.79 -5.83
N LEU A 96 -13.14 1.77 -6.23
CA LEU A 96 -11.70 1.86 -6.46
C LEU A 96 -11.45 1.94 -7.96
N PRO A 97 -11.01 3.09 -8.49
CA PRO A 97 -10.62 3.21 -9.89
C PRO A 97 -9.26 2.57 -10.12
N TRP A 98 -9.05 2.03 -11.31
CA TRP A 98 -7.79 1.45 -11.75
C TRP A 98 -7.59 1.60 -13.26
N TRP A 99 -6.35 1.52 -13.70
CA TRP A 99 -5.98 1.36 -15.10
C TRP A 99 -5.49 -0.04 -15.36
N LEU A 100 -5.87 -0.60 -16.52
CA LEU A 100 -5.29 -1.79 -17.11
C LEU A 100 -4.43 -1.34 -18.29
N VAL A 101 -3.13 -1.47 -18.17
CA VAL A 101 -2.15 -1.06 -19.18
C VAL A 101 -1.62 -2.33 -19.88
N GLU A 102 -1.67 -2.38 -21.20
CA GLU A 102 -1.07 -3.46 -21.97
C GLU A 102 0.45 -3.30 -22.01
N GLY A 103 1.16 -4.37 -21.66
CA GLY A 103 2.60 -4.48 -21.76
C GLY A 103 3.05 -5.33 -22.93
N GLN A 104 4.31 -5.75 -22.91
CA GLN A 104 4.96 -6.46 -24.02
C GLN A 104 5.49 -7.84 -23.59
N GLY A 105 5.41 -8.17 -22.31
CA GLY A 105 5.89 -9.40 -21.72
C GLY A 105 4.80 -10.46 -21.58
N ALA A 106 4.94 -11.32 -20.58
CA ALA A 106 4.01 -12.41 -20.27
C ALA A 106 3.48 -12.31 -18.85
N GLY A 107 2.25 -12.81 -18.63
CA GLY A 107 1.58 -12.80 -17.34
C GLY A 107 1.05 -11.42 -16.95
N ALA A 108 0.50 -11.34 -15.74
CA ALA A 108 -0.07 -10.11 -15.19
C ALA A 108 0.84 -9.46 -14.15
N MET A 109 0.69 -8.17 -13.99
CA MET A 109 1.35 -7.41 -12.94
C MET A 109 0.35 -6.50 -12.22
N LEU A 110 0.50 -6.38 -10.91
CA LEU A 110 -0.19 -5.39 -10.08
C LEU A 110 0.84 -4.40 -9.57
N LEU A 111 0.64 -3.10 -9.85
CA LEU A 111 1.54 -2.02 -9.41
C LEU A 111 0.86 -1.14 -8.36
N ILE A 112 1.35 -1.20 -7.12
CA ILE A 112 0.71 -0.61 -5.94
C ILE A 112 1.49 0.62 -5.47
N HIS A 113 0.82 1.77 -5.42
CA HIS A 113 1.43 3.04 -4.97
C HIS A 113 1.62 3.14 -3.45
N GLY A 114 2.43 4.10 -3.01
CA GLY A 114 2.68 4.41 -1.60
C GLY A 114 1.64 5.33 -0.95
N TRP A 115 1.81 5.58 0.35
CA TRP A 115 0.97 6.51 1.11
C TRP A 115 1.05 7.94 0.56
N GLY A 116 -0.11 8.59 0.42
CA GLY A 116 -0.22 9.93 -0.15
C GLY A 116 0.05 10.01 -1.65
N ARG A 117 0.19 8.87 -2.31
CA ARG A 117 0.38 8.71 -3.76
C ARG A 117 -0.90 8.17 -4.41
N SER A 118 -0.83 7.82 -5.69
CA SER A 118 -1.96 7.32 -6.47
C SER A 118 -1.48 6.56 -7.70
N ARG A 119 -2.43 6.09 -8.50
CA ARG A 119 -2.17 5.51 -9.82
C ARG A 119 -1.35 6.44 -10.73
N TRP A 120 -1.48 7.78 -10.61
CA TRP A 120 -0.66 8.74 -11.37
C TRP A 120 0.82 8.69 -10.99
N ASP A 121 1.15 8.61 -9.70
CA ASP A 121 2.56 8.46 -9.27
C ASP A 121 3.15 7.13 -9.75
N SER A 122 2.33 6.09 -9.85
CA SER A 122 2.73 4.78 -10.35
C SER A 122 3.17 4.79 -11.83
N LEU A 123 2.64 5.72 -12.64
CA LEU A 123 2.99 5.84 -14.05
C LEU A 123 4.50 6.03 -14.27
N ARG A 124 5.19 6.66 -13.32
CA ARG A 124 6.66 6.86 -13.37
C ARG A 124 7.46 5.56 -13.39
N ARG A 125 6.87 4.47 -12.88
CA ARG A 125 7.50 3.13 -12.79
C ARG A 125 7.17 2.24 -13.97
N LEU A 126 6.13 2.56 -14.74
CA LEU A 126 5.71 1.75 -15.87
C LEU A 126 6.82 1.48 -16.91
N PRO A 127 7.68 2.47 -17.28
CA PRO A 127 8.73 2.23 -18.29
C PRO A 127 9.69 1.09 -17.95
N TRP A 128 9.83 0.74 -16.65
CA TRP A 128 10.67 -0.37 -16.21
C TRP A 128 9.93 -1.72 -16.19
N LEU A 129 8.61 -1.70 -16.33
CA LEU A 129 7.76 -2.86 -16.10
C LEU A 129 7.05 -3.37 -17.35
N LEU A 130 6.88 -2.51 -18.39
CA LEU A 130 6.10 -2.81 -19.58
C LEU A 130 6.60 -4.05 -20.36
N GLU A 131 7.90 -4.28 -20.39
CA GLU A 131 8.50 -5.42 -21.11
C GLU A 131 8.33 -6.76 -20.37
N HIS A 132 7.93 -6.73 -19.09
CA HIS A 132 7.88 -7.91 -18.22
C HIS A 132 6.49 -8.47 -17.97
N ALA A 133 5.44 -7.80 -18.42
CA ALA A 133 4.06 -8.26 -18.25
C ALA A 133 3.24 -8.04 -19.51
N ALA A 134 2.26 -8.91 -19.77
CA ALA A 134 1.27 -8.72 -20.82
C ALA A 134 0.23 -7.65 -20.43
N SER A 135 -0.04 -7.54 -19.13
CA SER A 135 -0.97 -6.55 -18.58
C SER A 135 -0.51 -6.06 -17.19
N ILE A 136 -0.71 -4.77 -16.93
CA ILE A 136 -0.36 -4.15 -15.65
C ILE A 136 -1.59 -3.44 -15.09
N VAL A 137 -2.07 -3.88 -13.93
CA VAL A 137 -3.16 -3.23 -13.20
C VAL A 137 -2.57 -2.18 -12.27
N VAL A 138 -3.06 -0.95 -12.36
CA VAL A 138 -2.58 0.21 -11.58
C VAL A 138 -3.76 0.84 -10.85
N PRO A 139 -4.06 0.42 -9.61
CA PRO A 139 -5.21 0.91 -8.84
C PRO A 139 -4.90 2.16 -8.03
N ASP A 140 -5.95 2.89 -7.65
CA ASP A 140 -5.93 3.76 -6.47
C ASP A 140 -6.36 2.95 -5.23
N LEU A 141 -5.58 3.04 -4.16
CA LEU A 141 -5.95 2.48 -2.87
C LEU A 141 -7.02 3.34 -2.18
N ARG A 142 -7.83 2.74 -1.32
CA ARG A 142 -8.87 3.43 -0.53
C ARG A 142 -8.31 4.69 0.16
N GLY A 143 -9.00 5.82 0.00
CA GLY A 143 -8.59 7.11 0.56
C GLY A 143 -7.43 7.81 -0.15
N HIS A 144 -6.97 7.28 -1.30
CA HIS A 144 -5.93 7.86 -2.14
C HIS A 144 -6.47 8.19 -3.53
N GLY A 145 -5.74 9.03 -4.26
CA GLY A 145 -6.11 9.42 -5.63
C GLY A 145 -7.57 9.83 -5.72
N GLU A 146 -8.33 9.18 -6.58
CA GLU A 146 -9.77 9.37 -6.73
C GLU A 146 -10.62 8.36 -5.94
N ALA A 147 -10.00 7.36 -5.30
CA ALA A 147 -10.71 6.39 -4.49
C ALA A 147 -11.27 7.03 -3.21
N PRO A 148 -12.59 6.94 -2.94
CA PRO A 148 -13.19 7.53 -1.74
C PRO A 148 -12.78 6.79 -0.45
N GLY A 149 -13.24 7.31 0.69
CA GLY A 149 -13.00 6.71 2.00
C GLY A 149 -11.73 7.20 2.70
N THR A 150 -11.26 6.39 3.64
CA THR A 150 -10.04 6.61 4.42
C THR A 150 -9.13 5.41 4.28
N THR A 151 -7.81 5.64 4.24
CA THR A 151 -6.84 4.55 4.11
C THR A 151 -6.81 3.67 5.36
N SER A 152 -6.60 2.37 5.16
CA SER A 152 -6.25 1.43 6.23
C SER A 152 -4.76 1.48 6.59
N ILE A 153 -3.99 2.32 5.93
CA ILE A 153 -2.52 2.46 6.07
C ILE A 153 -1.81 1.12 5.78
N GLY A 154 -2.26 0.41 4.77
CA GLY A 154 -1.72 -0.88 4.36
C GLY A 154 -2.27 -2.09 5.14
N HIS A 155 -3.07 -1.89 6.19
CA HIS A 155 -3.52 -3.00 7.04
C HIS A 155 -4.49 -3.95 6.32
N SER A 156 -5.52 -3.42 5.65
CA SER A 156 -6.55 -4.22 4.96
C SER A 156 -6.66 -3.95 3.46
N ASP A 157 -5.83 -3.05 2.91
CA ASP A 157 -5.87 -2.68 1.49
C ASP A 157 -5.64 -3.90 0.56
N HIS A 158 -4.92 -4.92 1.02
CA HIS A 158 -4.69 -6.17 0.27
C HIS A 158 -5.99 -6.96 -0.01
N LEU A 159 -7.01 -6.84 0.86
CA LEU A 159 -8.33 -7.47 0.65
C LEU A 159 -9.13 -6.72 -0.44
N ASP A 160 -8.97 -5.40 -0.50
CA ASP A 160 -9.56 -4.58 -1.55
C ASP A 160 -8.91 -4.91 -2.91
N LEU A 161 -7.57 -5.05 -2.94
CA LEU A 161 -6.82 -5.37 -4.16
C LEU A 161 -7.11 -6.78 -4.68
N ASP A 162 -7.40 -7.75 -3.82
CA ASP A 162 -7.84 -9.07 -4.25
C ASP A 162 -9.11 -8.97 -5.12
N GLN A 163 -10.08 -8.12 -4.74
CA GLN A 163 -11.28 -7.87 -5.53
C GLN A 163 -10.97 -7.08 -6.82
N VAL A 164 -10.02 -6.14 -6.77
CA VAL A 164 -9.58 -5.38 -7.97
C VAL A 164 -8.98 -6.32 -9.01
N ILE A 165 -8.10 -7.25 -8.59
CA ILE A 165 -7.47 -8.22 -9.50
C ILE A 165 -8.55 -9.10 -10.16
N GLN A 166 -9.47 -9.66 -9.38
CA GLN A 166 -10.55 -10.49 -9.93
C GLN A 166 -11.41 -9.72 -10.94
N ARG A 167 -11.68 -8.44 -10.69
CA ARG A 167 -12.44 -7.61 -11.61
C ARG A 167 -11.67 -7.26 -12.88
N ALA A 168 -10.39 -6.94 -12.75
CA ALA A 168 -9.52 -6.65 -13.89
C ALA A 168 -9.29 -7.90 -14.76
N ASP A 169 -9.18 -9.08 -14.13
CA ASP A 169 -9.06 -10.36 -14.81
C ASP A 169 -10.27 -10.64 -15.70
N ASN A 170 -11.47 -10.42 -15.18
CA ASN A 170 -12.72 -10.55 -15.92
C ASN A 170 -12.89 -9.51 -17.04
N ALA A 171 -12.22 -8.37 -16.95
CA ALA A 171 -12.26 -7.32 -17.96
C ALA A 171 -11.22 -7.51 -19.08
N SER A 172 -10.22 -8.37 -18.85
CA SER A 172 -9.18 -8.66 -19.84
C SER A 172 -9.61 -9.79 -20.76
N ALA A 173 -9.50 -9.59 -22.07
CA ALA A 173 -9.83 -10.62 -23.06
C ALA A 173 -8.94 -11.88 -22.96
N SER A 174 -7.76 -11.77 -22.36
CA SER A 174 -6.78 -12.86 -22.21
C SER A 174 -6.72 -13.45 -20.79
N GLY A 175 -7.56 -12.95 -19.86
CA GLY A 175 -7.39 -13.21 -18.42
C GLY A 175 -6.14 -12.50 -17.90
N ALA A 176 -6.31 -11.42 -17.14
CA ALA A 176 -5.17 -10.60 -16.68
C ALA A 176 -4.18 -11.40 -15.82
N THR A 177 -4.59 -12.52 -15.21
CA THR A 177 -3.73 -13.37 -14.37
C THR A 177 -3.22 -14.63 -15.05
N ASN A 178 -3.57 -14.89 -16.31
CA ASN A 178 -3.04 -16.01 -17.06
C ASN A 178 -1.50 -15.92 -17.17
N GLY A 179 -0.79 -16.93 -16.69
CA GLY A 179 0.68 -16.95 -16.64
C GLY A 179 1.27 -16.51 -15.30
N GLY A 180 0.41 -16.28 -14.29
CA GLY A 180 0.79 -15.93 -12.94
C GLY A 180 0.91 -14.42 -12.69
N LEU A 181 0.61 -14.00 -11.47
CA LEU A 181 0.59 -12.59 -11.03
C LEU A 181 1.94 -12.18 -10.43
N THR A 182 2.58 -11.18 -10.99
CA THR A 182 3.69 -10.45 -10.34
C THR A 182 3.13 -9.26 -9.56
N ILE A 183 3.53 -9.11 -8.31
CA ILE A 183 3.07 -8.00 -7.46
C ILE A 183 4.23 -7.05 -7.21
N VAL A 184 4.05 -5.78 -7.51
CA VAL A 184 5.03 -4.71 -7.31
C VAL A 184 4.43 -3.65 -6.41
N GLY A 185 5.07 -3.32 -5.31
CA GLY A 185 4.59 -2.31 -4.38
C GLY A 185 5.66 -1.32 -3.95
N HIS A 186 5.29 -0.05 -3.81
CA HIS A 186 6.18 1.01 -3.34
C HIS A 186 5.79 1.51 -1.95
N SER A 187 6.72 1.58 -1.01
CA SER A 187 6.52 2.12 0.35
C SER A 187 5.35 1.41 1.06
N MET A 188 4.28 2.10 1.46
CA MET A 188 3.07 1.47 1.98
C MET A 188 2.53 0.38 1.03
N GLY A 189 2.60 0.61 -0.28
CA GLY A 189 2.22 -0.39 -1.28
C GLY A 189 3.08 -1.66 -1.23
N ALA A 190 4.34 -1.59 -0.77
CA ALA A 190 5.18 -2.77 -0.57
C ALA A 190 4.66 -3.65 0.58
N MET A 191 4.17 -3.06 1.67
CA MET A 191 3.49 -3.80 2.74
C MET A 191 2.22 -4.47 2.25
N VAL A 192 1.40 -3.72 1.49
CA VAL A 192 0.16 -4.25 0.89
C VAL A 192 0.48 -5.41 -0.05
N ALA A 193 1.52 -5.27 -0.88
CA ALA A 193 2.01 -6.30 -1.80
C ALA A 193 2.42 -7.58 -1.06
N ALA A 194 3.20 -7.47 0.03
CA ALA A 194 3.60 -8.61 0.85
C ALA A 194 2.40 -9.36 1.46
N ARG A 195 1.42 -8.61 2.00
CA ARG A 195 0.19 -9.18 2.57
C ARG A 195 -0.68 -9.86 1.53
N LEU A 196 -0.80 -9.26 0.34
CA LEU A 196 -1.53 -9.86 -0.78
C LEU A 196 -0.84 -11.16 -1.24
N ALA A 197 0.48 -11.15 -1.39
CA ALA A 197 1.24 -12.35 -1.77
C ALA A 197 1.08 -13.48 -0.74
N ALA A 198 1.10 -13.17 0.56
CA ALA A 198 0.87 -14.13 1.63
C ALA A 198 -0.59 -14.66 1.62
N LEU A 199 -1.59 -13.80 1.35
CA LEU A 199 -2.98 -14.20 1.20
C LEU A 199 -3.17 -15.17 0.03
N LEU A 200 -2.59 -14.87 -1.14
CA LEU A 200 -2.65 -15.73 -2.31
C LEU A 200 -1.95 -17.08 -2.07
N ALA A 201 -0.79 -17.07 -1.41
CA ALA A 201 -0.10 -18.30 -1.03
C ALA A 201 -0.95 -19.18 -0.09
N ALA A 202 -1.62 -18.58 0.91
CA ALA A 202 -2.51 -19.28 1.83
C ALA A 202 -3.73 -19.90 1.14
N ARG A 203 -4.15 -19.36 -0.03
CA ARG A 203 -5.23 -19.91 -0.87
C ARG A 203 -4.77 -20.95 -1.89
N GLY A 204 -3.48 -21.27 -1.93
CA GLY A 204 -2.92 -22.21 -2.90
C GLY A 204 -2.73 -21.64 -4.31
N THR A 205 -2.81 -20.31 -4.46
CA THR A 205 -2.59 -19.58 -5.72
C THR A 205 -1.47 -18.56 -5.56
N PRO A 206 -0.22 -18.98 -5.24
CA PRO A 206 0.85 -18.06 -4.93
C PRO A 206 1.13 -17.11 -6.10
N ALA A 207 1.56 -15.89 -5.78
CA ALA A 207 2.07 -14.96 -6.77
C ALA A 207 3.28 -15.58 -7.50
N ARG A 208 3.50 -15.16 -8.74
CA ARG A 208 4.68 -15.58 -9.50
C ARG A 208 5.96 -14.96 -8.94
N ARG A 209 5.90 -13.66 -8.60
CA ARG A 209 7.01 -12.87 -8.04
C ARG A 209 6.48 -11.73 -7.19
N LEU A 210 7.32 -11.27 -6.28
CA LEU A 210 7.05 -10.12 -5.43
C LEU A 210 8.22 -9.13 -5.50
N VAL A 211 7.93 -7.87 -5.85
CA VAL A 211 8.90 -6.78 -5.84
C VAL A 211 8.49 -5.73 -4.82
N LEU A 212 9.34 -5.46 -3.86
CA LEU A 212 9.16 -4.50 -2.79
C LEU A 212 10.08 -3.29 -3.00
N MET A 213 9.53 -2.15 -3.33
CA MET A 213 10.27 -0.89 -3.50
C MET A 213 10.14 -0.05 -2.24
N ALA A 214 11.26 0.25 -1.58
CA ALA A 214 11.32 0.98 -0.32
C ALA A 214 10.42 0.38 0.79
N PRO A 215 10.47 -0.95 1.06
CA PRO A 215 9.68 -1.57 2.13
C PRO A 215 10.15 -1.11 3.51
N TYR A 216 9.28 -1.26 4.50
CA TYR A 216 9.58 -1.08 5.92
C TYR A 216 8.88 -2.15 6.75
N ASP A 217 9.45 -2.45 7.91
CA ASP A 217 8.99 -3.58 8.71
C ASP A 217 7.71 -3.30 9.50
N SER A 218 7.56 -2.06 10.00
CA SER A 218 6.37 -1.62 10.72
C SER A 218 6.06 -0.15 10.47
N LEU A 219 4.80 0.25 10.68
CA LEU A 219 4.31 1.62 10.46
C LEU A 219 5.05 2.68 11.29
N ILE A 220 5.58 2.31 12.46
CA ILE A 220 6.33 3.26 13.31
C ILE A 220 7.54 3.85 12.57
N VAL A 221 8.21 3.06 11.72
CA VAL A 221 9.42 3.48 10.98
C VAL A 221 9.14 4.69 10.08
N PRO A 222 8.29 4.61 9.07
CA PRO A 222 8.05 5.75 8.18
C PRO A 222 7.36 6.91 8.90
N MET A 223 6.57 6.66 9.94
CA MET A 223 5.98 7.74 10.75
C MET A 223 7.04 8.52 11.50
N ALA A 224 7.94 7.86 12.22
CA ALA A 224 9.01 8.51 12.96
C ALA A 224 9.97 9.26 12.02
N ASN A 225 10.35 8.64 10.92
CA ASN A 225 11.27 9.23 9.96
C ASN A 225 10.66 10.46 9.25
N ARG A 226 9.37 10.40 8.86
CA ARG A 226 8.67 11.57 8.28
C ARG A 226 8.55 12.74 9.25
N LEU A 227 8.28 12.49 10.53
CA LEU A 227 8.28 13.55 11.54
C LEU A 227 9.68 14.16 11.69
N ARG A 228 10.72 13.32 11.74
CA ARG A 228 12.12 13.77 11.84
C ARG A 228 12.52 14.65 10.65
N VAL A 229 12.22 14.24 9.42
CA VAL A 229 12.49 15.02 8.20
C VAL A 229 11.79 16.38 8.22
N ARG A 230 10.63 16.48 8.87
CA ARG A 230 9.89 17.74 9.04
C ARG A 230 10.37 18.58 10.24
N GLY A 231 11.38 18.12 10.99
CA GLY A 231 11.83 18.77 12.22
C GLY A 231 10.81 18.71 13.36
N LEU A 232 9.86 17.75 13.31
CA LEU A 232 8.81 17.59 14.31
C LEU A 232 9.22 16.58 15.39
N PRO A 233 8.69 16.71 16.62
CA PRO A 233 8.95 15.74 17.68
C PRO A 233 8.55 14.33 17.26
N THR A 234 9.44 13.37 17.43
CA THR A 234 9.21 11.96 17.11
C THR A 234 8.90 11.14 18.35
N GLY A 235 9.84 10.96 19.24
CA GLY A 235 9.76 10.29 20.54
C GLY A 235 8.57 9.31 20.69
N PRO A 236 7.85 9.40 21.80
CA PRO A 236 6.70 8.52 22.05
C PRO A 236 5.50 8.80 21.13
N PHE A 237 5.46 9.95 20.46
CA PHE A 237 4.31 10.36 19.64
C PHE A 237 4.12 9.48 18.39
N ALA A 238 5.22 9.20 17.68
CA ALA A 238 5.18 8.32 16.50
C ALA A 238 4.80 6.89 16.92
N ALA A 239 5.37 6.41 18.03
CA ALA A 239 5.05 5.09 18.58
C ALA A 239 3.58 4.98 19.01
N SER A 240 3.07 5.97 19.74
CA SER A 240 1.67 6.00 20.19
C SER A 240 0.70 6.07 19.01
N ALA A 241 0.99 6.90 18.00
CA ALA A 241 0.15 7.00 16.82
C ALA A 241 0.19 5.72 15.98
N ALA A 242 1.35 5.12 15.78
CA ALA A 242 1.50 3.84 15.08
C ALA A 242 0.77 2.71 15.83
N TRP A 243 0.93 2.62 17.15
CA TRP A 243 0.22 1.66 17.97
C TRP A 243 -1.31 1.82 17.88
N TRP A 244 -1.81 3.04 17.92
CA TRP A 244 -3.25 3.29 17.81
C TRP A 244 -3.81 2.96 16.43
N LEU A 245 -3.02 3.18 15.37
CA LEU A 245 -3.44 2.95 13.99
C LEU A 245 -3.31 1.48 13.54
N ALA A 246 -2.32 0.78 14.06
CA ALA A 246 -1.88 -0.51 13.57
C ALA A 246 -1.34 -1.41 14.68
N ARG A 247 -2.00 -1.40 15.88
CA ARG A 247 -1.55 -2.21 17.04
C ARG A 247 -1.49 -3.72 16.75
N ASP A 248 -2.33 -4.18 15.84
CA ASP A 248 -2.41 -5.59 15.42
C ASP A 248 -1.62 -5.82 14.12
N GLU A 249 -0.76 -4.85 13.72
CA GLU A 249 0.03 -4.97 12.52
C GLU A 249 1.11 -6.04 12.67
N GLU A 250 1.08 -7.01 11.78
CA GLU A 250 2.16 -7.95 11.67
C GLU A 250 3.35 -7.32 10.93
N PRO A 251 4.58 -7.43 11.47
CA PRO A 251 5.79 -6.98 10.78
C PRO A 251 5.96 -7.64 9.42
N VAL A 252 6.48 -6.88 8.44
CA VAL A 252 6.59 -7.35 7.04
C VAL A 252 7.50 -8.58 6.93
N HIS A 253 8.60 -8.66 7.67
CA HIS A 253 9.48 -9.84 7.65
C HIS A 253 8.73 -11.14 8.05
N ARG A 254 7.77 -11.07 8.99
CA ARG A 254 6.93 -12.23 9.35
C ARG A 254 5.91 -12.57 8.26
N THR A 255 5.33 -11.55 7.63
CA THR A 255 4.45 -11.73 6.47
C THR A 255 5.19 -12.42 5.34
N LEU A 256 6.44 -12.00 5.05
CA LEU A 256 7.27 -12.56 3.99
C LEU A 256 7.65 -14.03 4.24
N ALA A 257 7.73 -14.47 5.49
CA ALA A 257 7.96 -15.89 5.82
C ALA A 257 6.84 -16.83 5.31
N ARG A 258 5.66 -16.28 4.97
CA ARG A 258 4.54 -17.06 4.40
C ARG A 258 4.37 -16.88 2.88
N VAL A 259 5.19 -16.05 2.27
CA VAL A 259 5.18 -15.84 0.82
C VAL A 259 5.86 -17.01 0.11
N GLN A 260 5.20 -17.57 -0.89
CA GLN A 260 5.66 -18.75 -1.62
C GLN A 260 6.12 -18.41 -3.05
N CYS A 261 6.80 -17.27 -3.20
CA CYS A 261 7.38 -16.87 -4.48
C CYS A 261 8.72 -16.16 -4.26
N PRO A 262 9.56 -16.02 -5.30
CA PRO A 262 10.74 -15.19 -5.24
C PRO A 262 10.42 -13.74 -4.87
N VAL A 263 11.27 -13.12 -4.04
CA VAL A 263 11.12 -11.75 -3.56
C VAL A 263 12.38 -10.96 -3.88
N LEU A 264 12.20 -9.76 -4.44
CA LEU A 264 13.25 -8.75 -4.62
C LEU A 264 12.86 -7.49 -3.85
N ALA A 265 13.76 -6.97 -3.02
CA ALA A 265 13.61 -5.67 -2.38
C ALA A 265 14.59 -4.64 -2.97
N LEU A 266 14.07 -3.45 -3.29
CA LEU A 266 14.85 -2.32 -3.76
C LEU A 266 14.74 -1.17 -2.75
N GLY A 267 15.86 -0.52 -2.44
CA GLY A 267 15.91 0.65 -1.58
C GLY A 267 16.82 1.74 -2.12
N GLY A 268 16.64 2.95 -1.63
CA GLY A 268 17.47 4.10 -1.98
C GLY A 268 18.48 4.44 -0.88
N GLY A 269 19.73 4.74 -1.24
CA GLY A 269 20.77 5.11 -0.29
C GLY A 269 20.54 6.48 0.36
N LEU A 270 19.75 7.36 -0.27
CA LEU A 270 19.34 8.66 0.27
C LEU A 270 17.90 8.66 0.82
N ASP A 271 17.30 7.49 0.94
CA ASP A 271 15.93 7.38 1.46
C ASP A 271 15.89 7.68 2.97
N ALA A 272 15.35 8.86 3.31
CA ALA A 272 15.19 9.30 4.69
C ALA A 272 13.86 8.85 5.33
N VAL A 273 12.97 8.20 4.57
CA VAL A 273 11.66 7.69 5.04
C VAL A 273 11.75 6.21 5.41
N THR A 274 12.34 5.41 4.53
CA THR A 274 12.67 4.00 4.76
C THR A 274 14.16 3.82 4.49
N THR A 275 14.96 3.94 5.54
CA THR A 275 16.42 3.93 5.40
C THR A 275 16.92 2.60 4.83
N PRO A 276 18.14 2.55 4.27
CA PRO A 276 18.73 1.29 3.81
C PRO A 276 18.64 0.13 4.81
N ASP A 277 18.81 0.43 6.10
CA ASP A 277 18.73 -0.58 7.17
C ASP A 277 17.28 -1.02 7.43
N ASP A 278 16.32 -0.12 7.30
CA ASP A 278 14.90 -0.47 7.39
C ASP A 278 14.48 -1.41 6.26
N VAL A 279 14.94 -1.15 5.03
CA VAL A 279 14.70 -2.01 3.86
C VAL A 279 15.31 -3.40 4.07
N ARG A 280 16.57 -3.48 4.47
CA ARG A 280 17.25 -4.77 4.74
C ARG A 280 16.54 -5.57 5.83
N ARG A 281 16.10 -4.90 6.91
CA ARG A 281 15.38 -5.54 8.00
C ARG A 281 14.02 -6.06 7.58
N ALA A 282 13.27 -5.27 6.81
CA ALA A 282 11.95 -5.64 6.33
C ALA A 282 11.97 -6.81 5.35
N ALA A 283 13.00 -6.88 4.52
CA ALA A 283 13.09 -7.86 3.44
C ALA A 283 13.94 -9.10 3.76
N ALA A 284 14.61 -9.14 4.92
CA ALA A 284 15.44 -10.30 5.29
C ALA A 284 14.63 -11.61 5.33
N PRO A 285 15.15 -12.73 4.83
CA PRO A 285 16.47 -12.94 4.22
C PRO A 285 16.50 -12.82 2.68
N HIS A 286 15.54 -12.16 2.07
CA HIS A 286 15.38 -12.10 0.62
C HIS A 286 16.40 -11.19 -0.08
N GLU A 287 16.49 -11.33 -1.40
CA GLU A 287 17.37 -10.53 -2.26
C GLU A 287 17.06 -9.03 -2.08
N THR A 288 18.08 -8.26 -1.70
CA THR A 288 17.93 -6.82 -1.42
C THR A 288 19.04 -6.02 -2.07
N LEU A 289 18.66 -5.01 -2.86
CA LEU A 289 19.58 -4.04 -3.45
C LEU A 289 19.29 -2.64 -2.90
N ILE A 290 20.34 -1.95 -2.45
CA ILE A 290 20.30 -0.53 -2.08
C ILE A 290 21.11 0.25 -3.10
N GLU A 291 20.44 1.14 -3.83
CA GLU A 291 21.11 1.98 -4.82
C GLU A 291 21.56 3.31 -4.23
N PRO A 292 22.86 3.63 -4.28
CA PRO A 292 23.37 4.93 -3.83
C PRO A 292 22.74 6.09 -4.61
N GLY A 293 22.52 7.23 -3.95
CA GLY A 293 22.04 8.45 -4.60
C GLY A 293 20.53 8.51 -4.86
N ILE A 294 19.78 7.45 -4.61
CA ILE A 294 18.32 7.38 -4.83
C ILE A 294 17.58 7.73 -3.55
N ASP A 295 16.59 8.61 -3.64
CA ASP A 295 15.67 8.95 -2.55
C ASP A 295 14.40 8.07 -2.56
N HIS A 296 13.56 8.24 -1.53
CA HIS A 296 12.33 7.48 -1.34
C HIS A 296 11.38 7.49 -2.55
N ALA A 297 11.21 8.64 -3.19
CA ALA A 297 10.25 8.79 -4.28
C ALA A 297 10.72 8.13 -5.59
N ASN A 298 12.04 8.05 -5.75
CA ASN A 298 12.70 7.63 -6.98
C ASN A 298 13.09 6.14 -7.00
N VAL A 299 12.89 5.40 -5.91
CA VAL A 299 13.04 3.94 -5.92
C VAL A 299 12.12 3.32 -6.98
N GLY A 300 12.70 2.56 -7.90
CA GLY A 300 11.99 1.96 -9.05
C GLY A 300 11.63 2.96 -10.16
N VAL A 301 12.22 4.16 -10.15
CA VAL A 301 12.09 5.20 -11.21
C VAL A 301 13.45 5.55 -11.77
N GLU A 302 14.45 5.66 -10.91
CA GLU A 302 15.83 6.04 -11.24
C GLU A 302 16.80 4.98 -10.71
N GLY A 303 18.00 4.95 -11.25
CA GLY A 303 19.06 4.05 -10.83
C GLY A 303 19.32 2.91 -11.80
N THR A 304 20.58 2.80 -12.22
CA THR A 304 21.00 1.78 -13.20
C THR A 304 21.03 0.40 -12.57
N ALA A 305 21.62 0.25 -11.38
CA ALA A 305 21.72 -1.05 -10.72
C ALA A 305 20.35 -1.61 -10.29
N SER A 306 19.44 -0.74 -9.81
CA SER A 306 18.07 -1.13 -9.50
C SER A 306 17.30 -1.60 -10.72
N ARG A 307 17.48 -0.93 -11.86
CA ARG A 307 16.84 -1.32 -13.12
C ARG A 307 17.37 -2.66 -13.62
N GLU A 308 18.69 -2.86 -13.62
CA GLU A 308 19.32 -4.11 -14.04
C GLU A 308 18.92 -5.28 -13.13
N ALA A 309 18.91 -5.08 -11.81
CA ALA A 309 18.46 -6.10 -10.85
C ALA A 309 16.99 -6.46 -11.05
N LEU A 310 16.12 -5.45 -11.24
CA LEU A 310 14.70 -5.66 -11.50
C LEU A 310 14.49 -6.44 -12.82
N HIS A 311 15.16 -6.03 -13.89
CA HIS A 311 15.10 -6.70 -15.18
C HIS A 311 15.57 -8.17 -15.06
N ALA A 312 16.74 -8.40 -14.47
CA ALA A 312 17.26 -9.74 -14.24
C ALA A 312 16.30 -10.60 -13.40
N PHE A 313 15.72 -10.02 -12.33
CA PHE A 313 14.76 -10.73 -11.48
C PHE A 313 13.47 -11.09 -12.20
N LEU A 314 12.89 -10.16 -12.97
CA LEU A 314 11.64 -10.37 -13.68
C LEU A 314 11.79 -11.29 -14.92
N SER A 315 13.00 -11.39 -15.47
CA SER A 315 13.30 -12.25 -16.64
C SER A 315 13.65 -13.71 -16.28
N ARG A 316 13.85 -14.03 -14.99
CA ARG A 316 14.06 -15.42 -14.57
C ARG A 316 12.82 -16.27 -14.94
N THR A 317 13.02 -17.41 -15.53
CA THR A 317 11.94 -18.38 -15.88
C THR A 317 11.46 -19.15 -14.68
#